data_b1767a45d6dfaa9d964cd62483526cf3
#
_entry.id   b1767a45d6dfaa9d964cd62483526cf3
#
_cell.length_a   1.000
_cell.length_b   1.000
_cell.length_c   1.000
_cell.angle_alpha   90.00
_cell.angle_beta   90.00
_cell.angle_gamma   90.00
#
_symmetry.space_group_name_H-M   'P 1'
#
loop_
_entity.id
_entity.type
_entity.pdbx_description
1 polymer ?
#
loop_
_entity_poly.entity_id
_entity_poly.type
_entity_poly.pdbx_seq_one_letter_code
_entity_poly.pdbx_strand_id
1 'polypeptide(L)'
;MVTVLWCYLRNSAFKIDGKDYHVSADGTGQANHLGVTIQADIIKQKLPENNGLYNALKFGKSHPNVYSELTPGDHPIELCRYQLATCYMGRSPLINSGGASSGAGDLAEAVKTAVINKRAGGMGLISGRKAFQRPMEEGVELLNAIQDVYLDDSVTVA
;
A
#
# COMPACT_ATOMS: atom_id res chain seq x y z
N MET A 1 -3.86 22.29 8.55
CA MET A 1 -2.96 21.16 8.97
C MET A 1 -3.28 19.99 8.06
N VAL A 2 -2.28 19.32 7.51
CA VAL A 2 -2.49 18.12 6.69
C VAL A 2 -2.60 16.90 7.58
N THR A 3 -3.64 16.08 7.36
CA THR A 3 -3.87 14.82 8.09
C THR A 3 -3.45 13.63 7.26
N VAL A 4 -2.58 12.80 7.80
CA VAL A 4 -2.16 11.52 7.19
C VAL A 4 -2.73 10.38 8.03
N LEU A 5 -3.71 9.66 7.52
CA LEU A 5 -4.32 8.53 8.25
C LEU A 5 -3.67 7.20 7.88
N TRP A 6 -3.29 6.45 8.90
CA TRP A 6 -2.80 5.09 8.80
C TRP A 6 -3.98 4.12 8.83
N CYS A 7 -4.50 3.78 7.67
CA CYS A 7 -5.69 2.95 7.50
C CYS A 7 -5.35 1.45 7.63
N TYR A 8 -4.69 1.06 8.71
CA TYR A 8 -4.28 -0.32 8.93
C TYR A 8 -5.35 -1.12 9.67
N LEU A 9 -5.66 -2.27 9.13
CA LEU A 9 -6.48 -3.27 9.82
C LEU A 9 -5.73 -3.82 11.04
N ARG A 10 -6.44 -3.97 12.16
CA ARG A 10 -5.89 -4.45 13.43
C ARG A 10 -6.90 -5.34 14.16
N ASN A 11 -6.87 -6.64 13.88
CA ASN A 11 -7.71 -7.61 14.57
C ASN A 11 -7.02 -8.99 14.56
N SER A 12 -6.86 -9.62 15.72
CA SER A 12 -6.25 -10.95 15.81
C SER A 12 -7.01 -12.02 15.04
N ALA A 13 -8.35 -11.86 14.86
CA ALA A 13 -9.17 -12.76 14.07
C ALA A 13 -8.88 -12.72 12.55
N PHE A 14 -8.06 -11.76 12.06
CA PHE A 14 -7.64 -11.70 10.67
C PHE A 14 -6.44 -12.60 10.35
N LYS A 15 -6.05 -13.46 11.28
CA LYS A 15 -5.12 -14.56 11.06
C LYS A 15 -5.85 -15.87 11.23
N ILE A 16 -5.99 -16.62 10.14
CA ILE A 16 -6.75 -17.88 10.08
C ILE A 16 -5.83 -18.95 9.50
N ASP A 17 -5.67 -20.06 10.18
CA ASP A 17 -4.88 -21.21 9.73
C ASP A 17 -3.47 -20.85 9.26
N GLY A 18 -2.82 -19.92 9.99
CA GLY A 18 -1.45 -19.47 9.69
C GLY A 18 -1.38 -18.42 8.56
N LYS A 19 -2.47 -18.10 7.88
CA LYS A 19 -2.52 -17.07 6.85
C LYS A 19 -2.95 -15.71 7.43
N ASP A 20 -2.25 -14.64 7.02
CA ASP A 20 -2.51 -13.27 7.46
C ASP A 20 -3.34 -12.53 6.41
N TYR A 21 -4.52 -12.05 6.79
CA TYR A 21 -5.44 -11.32 5.92
C TYR A 21 -5.46 -9.80 6.16
N HIS A 22 -4.57 -9.28 7.01
CA HIS A 22 -4.52 -7.84 7.32
C HIS A 22 -4.18 -6.95 6.13
N VAL A 23 -3.65 -7.52 5.06
CA VAL A 23 -3.29 -6.79 3.83
C VAL A 23 -4.09 -7.25 2.62
N SER A 24 -5.24 -7.91 2.84
CA SER A 24 -6.13 -8.28 1.73
C SER A 24 -6.60 -7.06 0.95
N ALA A 25 -6.81 -7.20 -0.36
CA ALA A 25 -7.25 -6.11 -1.23
C ALA A 25 -8.60 -5.56 -0.78
N ASP A 26 -9.59 -6.41 -0.50
CA ASP A 26 -10.92 -6.01 -0.05
C ASP A 26 -10.90 -5.30 1.30
N GLY A 27 -10.20 -5.85 2.29
CA GLY A 27 -10.11 -5.25 3.62
C GLY A 27 -9.36 -3.92 3.62
N THR A 28 -8.18 -3.85 2.97
CA THR A 28 -7.41 -2.59 2.88
C THR A 28 -8.13 -1.53 2.05
N GLY A 29 -8.83 -1.93 1.00
CA GLY A 29 -9.64 -1.02 0.20
C GLY A 29 -10.76 -0.38 1.02
N GLN A 30 -11.47 -1.17 1.84
CA GLN A 30 -12.51 -0.63 2.72
C GLN A 30 -11.93 0.28 3.80
N ALA A 31 -10.79 -0.07 4.38
CA ALA A 31 -10.12 0.78 5.36
C ALA A 31 -9.69 2.13 4.76
N ASN A 32 -9.19 2.13 3.53
CA ASN A 32 -8.87 3.35 2.80
C ASN A 32 -10.11 4.21 2.56
N HIS A 33 -11.20 3.59 2.08
CA HIS A 33 -12.47 4.29 1.85
C HIS A 33 -13.01 4.94 3.13
N LEU A 34 -12.93 4.24 4.26
CA LEU A 34 -13.28 4.81 5.55
C LEU A 34 -12.42 6.05 5.88
N GLY A 35 -11.10 5.94 5.69
CA GLY A 35 -10.17 7.04 5.93
C GLY A 35 -10.49 8.28 5.11
N VAL A 36 -10.84 8.11 3.84
CA VAL A 36 -11.22 9.23 2.96
C VAL A 36 -12.59 9.79 3.37
N THR A 37 -13.53 8.94 3.76
CA THR A 37 -14.88 9.34 4.18
C THR A 37 -14.85 10.25 5.42
N ILE A 38 -13.91 10.03 6.33
CA ILE A 38 -13.68 10.91 7.50
C ILE A 38 -12.71 12.06 7.20
N GLN A 39 -12.49 12.36 5.92
CA GLN A 39 -11.78 13.54 5.42
C GLN A 39 -10.28 13.55 5.71
N ALA A 40 -9.61 12.39 5.63
CA ALA A 40 -8.16 12.38 5.60
C ALA A 40 -7.64 13.05 4.32
N ASP A 41 -6.61 13.89 4.44
CA ASP A 41 -5.94 14.48 3.30
C ASP A 41 -5.09 13.45 2.54
N ILE A 42 -4.43 12.56 3.28
CA ILE A 42 -3.55 11.51 2.73
C ILE A 42 -3.85 10.18 3.43
N ILE A 43 -3.99 9.12 2.64
CA ILE A 43 -4.13 7.75 3.13
C ILE A 43 -2.78 7.05 3.11
N LYS A 44 -2.39 6.47 4.25
CA LYS A 44 -1.26 5.56 4.35
C LYS A 44 -1.74 4.12 4.49
N GLN A 45 -1.27 3.24 3.59
CA GLN A 45 -1.63 1.83 3.58
C GLN A 45 -0.41 0.95 3.26
N LYS A 46 -0.46 -0.34 3.61
CA LYS A 46 0.47 -1.35 3.12
C LYS A 46 0.11 -1.75 1.70
N LEU A 47 1.07 -2.27 0.92
CA LEU A 47 0.74 -2.92 -0.34
C LEU A 47 -0.21 -4.09 -0.10
N PRO A 48 -1.23 -4.27 -0.96
CA PRO A 48 -2.25 -5.29 -0.76
C PRO A 48 -1.84 -6.66 -1.32
N GLU A 49 -2.51 -7.69 -0.82
CA GLU A 49 -2.44 -9.06 -1.31
C GLU A 49 -3.81 -9.51 -1.84
N ASN A 50 -3.78 -10.40 -2.83
CA ASN A 50 -4.98 -11.00 -3.41
C ASN A 50 -5.41 -12.23 -2.60
N ASN A 51 -5.96 -12.01 -1.39
CA ASN A 51 -6.27 -13.13 -0.48
C ASN A 51 -7.65 -13.11 0.22
N GLY A 52 -8.52 -12.17 -0.06
CA GLY A 52 -9.95 -12.19 0.31
C GLY A 52 -10.29 -12.30 1.79
N LEU A 53 -10.16 -11.22 2.56
CA LEU A 53 -10.45 -11.17 4.01
C LEU A 53 -11.90 -11.56 4.33
N TYR A 54 -12.88 -10.94 3.68
CA TYR A 54 -14.30 -11.16 4.02
C TYR A 54 -14.76 -12.58 3.70
N ASN A 55 -14.25 -13.16 2.63
CA ASN A 55 -14.53 -14.55 2.27
C ASN A 55 -13.92 -15.51 3.31
N ALA A 56 -12.69 -15.25 3.77
CA ALA A 56 -12.02 -16.08 4.78
C ALA A 56 -12.73 -16.03 6.14
N LEU A 57 -13.16 -14.84 6.55
CA LEU A 57 -13.88 -14.63 7.81
C LEU A 57 -15.35 -15.11 7.76
N LYS A 58 -15.89 -15.39 6.57
CA LYS A 58 -17.32 -15.62 6.37
C LYS A 58 -18.19 -14.48 6.94
N PHE A 59 -17.65 -13.27 6.93
CA PHE A 59 -18.27 -12.06 7.46
C PHE A 59 -18.47 -11.04 6.34
N GLY A 60 -19.70 -10.63 6.12
CA GLY A 60 -20.01 -9.74 4.98
C GLY A 60 -19.77 -10.44 3.64
N LYS A 61 -19.70 -9.65 2.58
CA LYS A 61 -19.40 -10.12 1.22
C LYS A 61 -18.59 -9.06 0.48
N SER A 62 -17.47 -9.46 -0.09
CA SER A 62 -16.87 -8.70 -1.18
C SER A 62 -17.66 -8.95 -2.46
N HIS A 63 -17.90 -7.90 -3.26
CA HIS A 63 -18.50 -8.10 -4.57
C HIS A 63 -17.59 -9.02 -5.39
N PRO A 64 -18.14 -10.02 -6.12
CA PRO A 64 -17.32 -10.96 -6.91
C PRO A 64 -16.32 -10.26 -7.84
N ASN A 65 -16.69 -9.13 -8.44
CA ASN A 65 -15.83 -8.38 -9.35
C ASN A 65 -14.55 -7.84 -8.69
N VAL A 66 -14.48 -7.75 -7.37
CA VAL A 66 -13.23 -7.34 -6.68
C VAL A 66 -12.10 -8.29 -7.06
N TYR A 67 -12.36 -9.60 -7.07
CA TYR A 67 -11.36 -10.62 -7.34
C TYR A 67 -11.40 -11.19 -8.76
N SER A 68 -12.49 -11.00 -9.52
CA SER A 68 -12.58 -11.47 -10.90
C SER A 68 -12.18 -10.43 -11.94
N GLU A 69 -12.34 -9.15 -11.64
CA GLU A 69 -12.12 -8.06 -12.60
C GLU A 69 -11.16 -6.97 -12.09
N LEU A 70 -11.34 -6.53 -10.84
CA LEU A 70 -10.60 -5.39 -10.30
C LEU A 70 -9.22 -5.77 -9.75
N THR A 71 -9.09 -6.99 -9.24
CA THR A 71 -7.82 -7.57 -8.78
C THR A 71 -7.71 -9.03 -9.25
N PRO A 72 -7.70 -9.27 -10.58
CA PRO A 72 -7.82 -10.63 -11.12
C PRO A 72 -6.58 -11.49 -10.92
N GLY A 73 -5.48 -10.93 -10.44
CA GLY A 73 -4.22 -11.63 -10.22
C GLY A 73 -3.42 -11.03 -9.09
N ASP A 74 -2.18 -11.50 -8.96
CA ASP A 74 -1.24 -11.05 -7.93
C ASP A 74 -0.35 -9.90 -8.42
N HIS A 75 -0.70 -9.24 -9.51
CA HIS A 75 0.11 -8.16 -10.04
C HIS A 75 0.07 -6.94 -9.11
N PRO A 76 1.19 -6.54 -8.52
CA PRO A 76 1.20 -5.58 -7.42
C PRO A 76 0.72 -4.18 -7.81
N ILE A 77 0.89 -3.78 -9.08
CA ILE A 77 0.42 -2.48 -9.58
C ILE A 77 -1.12 -2.47 -9.64
N GLU A 78 -1.73 -3.55 -10.13
CA GLU A 78 -3.21 -3.67 -10.18
C GLU A 78 -3.82 -3.68 -8.79
N LEU A 79 -3.24 -4.45 -7.88
CA LEU A 79 -3.67 -4.49 -6.49
C LEU A 79 -3.56 -3.12 -5.82
N CYS A 80 -2.45 -2.41 -6.02
CA CYS A 80 -2.26 -1.05 -5.50
C CYS A 80 -3.21 -0.05 -6.15
N ARG A 81 -3.52 -0.20 -7.43
CA ARG A 81 -4.51 0.63 -8.14
C ARG A 81 -5.92 0.44 -7.59
N TYR A 82 -6.29 -0.77 -7.22
CA TYR A 82 -7.55 -1.02 -6.52
C TYR A 82 -7.63 -0.23 -5.20
N GLN A 83 -6.53 -0.22 -4.42
CA GLN A 83 -6.47 0.63 -3.22
C GLN A 83 -6.64 2.11 -3.54
N LEU A 84 -6.05 2.59 -4.63
CA LEU A 84 -6.20 3.98 -5.07
C LEU A 84 -7.64 4.28 -5.49
N ALA A 85 -8.28 3.37 -6.21
CA ALA A 85 -9.69 3.51 -6.59
C ALA A 85 -10.60 3.66 -5.37
N THR A 86 -10.32 2.98 -4.27
CA THR A 86 -11.05 3.10 -3.01
C THR A 86 -10.79 4.41 -2.25
N CYS A 87 -9.78 5.19 -2.65
CA CYS A 87 -9.52 6.55 -2.18
C CYS A 87 -10.29 7.60 -3.02
N TYR A 88 -11.58 7.39 -3.25
CA TYR A 88 -12.44 8.20 -4.12
C TYR A 88 -11.83 8.39 -5.52
N MET A 89 -11.44 7.27 -6.15
CA MET A 89 -10.82 7.26 -7.48
C MET A 89 -9.53 8.10 -7.54
N GLY A 90 -8.71 8.03 -6.49
CA GLY A 90 -7.45 8.76 -6.40
C GLY A 90 -7.57 10.24 -6.03
N ARG A 91 -8.75 10.71 -5.64
CA ARG A 91 -8.93 12.11 -5.19
C ARG A 91 -8.27 12.37 -3.84
N SER A 92 -8.13 11.35 -3.00
CA SER A 92 -7.28 11.40 -1.82
C SER A 92 -5.97 10.65 -2.12
N PRO A 93 -4.82 11.30 -1.94
CA PRO A 93 -3.52 10.67 -2.20
C PRO A 93 -3.32 9.39 -1.39
N LEU A 94 -2.75 8.37 -2.04
CA LEU A 94 -2.32 7.13 -1.40
C LEU A 94 -0.79 7.09 -1.32
N ILE A 95 -0.28 6.90 -0.11
CA ILE A 95 1.13 6.56 0.11
C ILE A 95 1.25 5.15 0.69
N ASN A 96 2.20 4.37 0.20
CA ASN A 96 2.44 3.04 0.75
C ASN A 96 3.54 3.07 1.82
N SER A 97 3.47 2.12 2.75
CA SER A 97 4.52 1.95 3.76
C SER A 97 5.63 1.05 3.25
N GLY A 98 6.87 1.45 3.48
CA GLY A 98 8.07 0.72 3.05
C GLY A 98 8.38 -0.59 3.80
N GLY A 99 7.52 -0.98 4.76
CA GLY A 99 7.70 -2.23 5.51
C GLY A 99 8.77 -2.17 6.60
N ALA A 100 9.10 -3.33 7.16
CA ALA A 100 10.19 -3.51 8.10
C ALA A 100 11.52 -3.60 7.36
N SER A 101 12.64 -3.31 8.04
CA SER A 101 13.97 -3.56 7.50
C SER A 101 14.25 -5.06 7.45
N SER A 102 14.81 -5.52 6.34
CA SER A 102 15.28 -6.90 6.13
C SER A 102 16.80 -6.97 5.92
N GLY A 103 17.48 -5.82 5.93
CA GLY A 103 18.94 -5.73 5.79
C GLY A 103 19.39 -5.33 4.38
N ALA A 104 20.30 -6.12 3.78
CA ALA A 104 20.98 -5.74 2.52
C ALA A 104 20.05 -5.51 1.31
N GLY A 105 18.83 -6.07 1.30
CA GLY A 105 17.85 -5.91 0.22
C GLY A 105 16.95 -4.67 0.33
N ASP A 106 17.07 -3.90 1.40
CA ASP A 106 16.12 -2.82 1.72
C ASP A 106 16.05 -1.72 0.66
N LEU A 107 17.17 -1.36 0.05
CA LEU A 107 17.20 -0.35 -1.01
C LEU A 107 16.38 -0.79 -2.23
N ALA A 108 16.68 -1.98 -2.75
CA ALA A 108 15.96 -2.51 -3.92
C ALA A 108 14.46 -2.71 -3.64
N GLU A 109 14.12 -3.17 -2.43
CA GLU A 109 12.73 -3.35 -2.02
C GLU A 109 11.99 -2.01 -1.88
N ALA A 110 12.64 -0.97 -1.34
CA ALA A 110 12.08 0.36 -1.24
C ALA A 110 11.82 0.98 -2.63
N VAL A 111 12.80 0.91 -3.53
CA VAL A 111 12.66 1.37 -4.92
C VAL A 111 11.54 0.60 -5.64
N LYS A 112 11.51 -0.72 -5.52
CA LYS A 112 10.43 -1.54 -6.10
C LYS A 112 9.05 -1.11 -5.59
N THR A 113 8.91 -0.88 -4.28
CA THR A 113 7.66 -0.43 -3.68
C THR A 113 7.26 0.95 -4.19
N ALA A 114 8.22 1.87 -4.32
CA ALA A 114 7.99 3.21 -4.87
C ALA A 114 7.51 3.16 -6.33
N VAL A 115 8.13 2.32 -7.16
CA VAL A 115 7.73 2.09 -8.55
C VAL A 115 6.31 1.52 -8.62
N ILE A 116 5.98 0.51 -7.83
CA ILE A 116 4.63 -0.07 -7.78
C ILE A 116 3.61 1.01 -7.43
N ASN A 117 3.87 1.79 -6.38
CA ASN A 117 2.97 2.86 -5.95
C ASN A 117 2.80 3.93 -7.04
N LYS A 118 3.88 4.46 -7.59
CA LYS A 118 3.83 5.50 -8.63
C LYS A 118 3.12 4.99 -9.88
N ARG A 119 3.44 3.79 -10.36
CA ARG A 119 2.79 3.20 -11.54
C ARG A 119 1.32 2.86 -11.32
N ALA A 120 0.91 2.59 -10.12
CA ALA A 120 -0.50 2.46 -9.76
C ALA A 120 -1.25 3.80 -9.75
N GLY A 121 -0.54 4.93 -9.71
CA GLY A 121 -1.10 6.28 -9.56
C GLY A 121 -1.02 6.83 -8.15
N GLY A 122 -0.31 6.17 -7.25
CA GLY A 122 -0.05 6.65 -5.90
C GLY A 122 0.96 7.81 -5.87
N MET A 123 1.05 8.51 -4.75
CA MET A 123 1.80 9.77 -4.63
C MET A 123 3.01 9.70 -3.70
N GLY A 124 3.33 8.55 -3.13
CA GLY A 124 4.47 8.49 -2.24
C GLY A 124 4.70 7.16 -1.55
N LEU A 125 5.90 7.07 -0.99
CA LEU A 125 6.32 5.99 -0.09
C LEU A 125 6.78 6.60 1.22
N ILE A 126 6.29 6.07 2.34
CA ILE A 126 6.80 6.43 3.65
C ILE A 126 7.78 5.37 4.14
N SER A 127 9.02 5.76 4.33
CA SER A 127 10.08 4.92 4.87
C SER A 127 10.41 5.35 6.30
N GLY A 128 10.52 4.39 7.19
CA GLY A 128 10.90 4.62 8.58
C GLY A 128 12.16 3.81 8.93
N ARG A 129 11.97 2.65 9.54
CA ARG A 129 13.07 1.80 10.04
C ARG A 129 14.12 1.48 8.97
N LYS A 130 13.73 1.29 7.72
CA LYS A 130 14.67 1.09 6.61
C LYS A 130 15.61 2.27 6.41
N ALA A 131 15.17 3.50 6.73
CA ALA A 131 16.00 4.70 6.58
C ALA A 131 16.84 5.00 7.82
N PHE A 132 16.25 4.95 9.04
CA PHE A 132 17.00 5.42 10.23
C PHE A 132 17.55 4.33 11.15
N GLN A 133 17.36 3.04 10.83
CA GLN A 133 18.04 1.94 11.53
C GLN A 133 19.31 1.49 10.77
N ARG A 134 20.04 2.46 10.18
CA ARG A 134 21.26 2.27 9.42
C ARG A 134 22.17 3.51 9.52
N PRO A 135 23.42 3.47 9.06
CA PRO A 135 24.28 4.64 8.96
C PRO A 135 23.58 5.77 8.17
N MET A 136 23.86 7.02 8.55
CA MET A 136 23.20 8.20 7.96
C MET A 136 23.32 8.22 6.43
N GLU A 137 24.51 7.94 5.89
CA GLU A 137 24.75 7.95 4.45
C GLU A 137 23.88 6.95 3.69
N GLU A 138 23.76 5.72 4.19
CA GLU A 138 22.88 4.70 3.60
C GLU A 138 21.40 5.06 3.72
N GLY A 139 21.00 5.71 4.82
CA GLY A 139 19.64 6.20 5.02
C GLY A 139 19.28 7.31 4.03
N VAL A 140 20.21 8.24 3.79
CA VAL A 140 20.08 9.32 2.81
C VAL A 140 20.03 8.75 1.40
N GLU A 141 20.92 7.81 1.05
CA GLU A 141 20.90 7.13 -0.25
C GLU A 141 19.55 6.46 -0.52
N LEU A 142 19.02 5.72 0.46
CA LEU A 142 17.69 5.08 0.33
C LEU A 142 16.58 6.08 0.10
N LEU A 143 16.56 7.19 0.83
CA LEU A 143 15.53 8.22 0.66
C LEU A 143 15.66 8.93 -0.69
N ASN A 144 16.87 9.24 -1.14
CA ASN A 144 17.11 9.82 -2.45
C ASN A 144 16.66 8.88 -3.56
N ALA A 145 17.00 7.59 -3.50
CA ALA A 145 16.56 6.61 -4.48
C ALA A 145 15.03 6.49 -4.58
N ILE A 146 14.31 6.62 -3.45
CA ILE A 146 12.84 6.70 -3.46
C ILE A 146 12.38 7.99 -4.14
N GLN A 147 12.98 9.14 -3.82
CA GLN A 147 12.64 10.43 -4.43
C GLN A 147 12.87 10.42 -5.93
N ASP A 148 13.98 9.84 -6.39
CA ASP A 148 14.32 9.72 -7.82
C ASP A 148 13.21 8.99 -8.59
N VAL A 149 12.63 7.92 -8.02
CA VAL A 149 11.48 7.25 -8.65
C VAL A 149 10.32 8.22 -8.87
N TYR A 150 9.98 9.07 -7.90
CA TYR A 150 8.84 10.00 -8.02
C TYR A 150 9.15 11.20 -8.91
N LEU A 151 10.41 11.60 -9.04
CA LEU A 151 10.86 12.71 -9.88
C LEU A 151 11.14 12.28 -11.33
N ASP A 152 11.35 11.00 -11.60
CA ASP A 152 11.61 10.48 -12.95
C ASP A 152 10.33 10.42 -13.78
N ASP A 153 10.19 11.30 -14.77
CA ASP A 153 9.02 11.38 -15.67
C ASP A 153 8.85 10.13 -16.55
N SER A 154 9.87 9.29 -16.71
CA SER A 154 9.77 8.04 -17.45
C SER A 154 8.99 6.96 -16.69
N VAL A 155 8.90 7.06 -15.35
CA VAL A 155 8.08 6.17 -14.52
C VAL A 155 6.64 6.67 -14.51
N THR A 156 5.89 6.27 -15.51
CA THR A 156 4.49 6.70 -15.72
C THR A 156 3.48 5.77 -15.07
N VAL A 157 2.24 6.23 -14.95
CA VAL A 157 1.10 5.39 -14.58
C VAL A 157 0.88 4.34 -15.67
N ALA A 158 0.73 3.07 -15.27
CA ALA A 158 0.58 1.94 -16.20
C ALA A 158 -0.90 1.70 -16.55
#